data_dff9bbf3291fa78ab6d905d3c16c1bf9
#
_entry.id   dff9bbf3291fa78ab6d905d3c16c1bf9
#
_cell.length_a   1.000
_cell.length_b   1.000
_cell.length_c   1.000
_cell.angle_alpha   90.00
_cell.angle_beta   90.00
_cell.angle_gamma   90.00
#
_symmetry.space_group_name_H-M   'P 1'
#
loop_
_entity.id
_entity.type
_entity.pdbx_description
1 polymer ?
#
loop_
_entity_poly.entity_id
_entity_poly.type
_entity_poly.pdbx_seq_one_letter_code
_entity_poly.pdbx_strand_id
1 'polypeptide(L)'
;MRDSTTWTCSLTLTLHPMALFANLGAWDKSSVKLGTGKDIIMTATRPPGGSVFLVEDEVMIRMMVADMLEELGYSVAAEAGEINEAIRLAQSTEFDLAILDVNVNGKVISPVAELIQARNRPFIFATGYGSSGLPEEYRDRPALQKPFQLETLAKMIDTALGSTPV
;
A
#
# COMPACT_ATOMS: atom_id res chain seq x y z
N MET A 1 -48.45 -4.84 24.97
CA MET A 1 -47.89 -3.51 25.23
C MET A 1 -46.42 -3.70 25.57
N ARG A 2 -45.54 -3.40 24.62
CA ARG A 2 -44.06 -3.40 24.80
C ARG A 2 -43.58 -2.03 24.36
N ASP A 3 -43.13 -1.25 25.32
CA ASP A 3 -42.55 0.07 25.07
C ASP A 3 -41.16 -0.06 24.50
N SER A 4 -40.98 0.42 23.29
CA SER A 4 -39.69 0.56 22.62
C SER A 4 -39.07 1.91 22.98
N THR A 5 -38.12 1.89 23.90
CA THR A 5 -37.32 3.06 24.28
C THR A 5 -36.24 3.26 23.24
N THR A 6 -36.43 4.19 22.33
CA THR A 6 -35.42 4.68 21.41
C THR A 6 -34.50 5.67 22.12
N TRP A 7 -33.23 5.28 22.31
CA TRP A 7 -32.17 6.19 22.76
C TRP A 7 -31.64 6.97 21.56
N THR A 8 -31.99 8.24 21.45
CA THR A 8 -31.34 9.16 20.52
C THR A 8 -30.14 9.78 21.21
N CYS A 9 -28.96 9.35 20.83
CA CYS A 9 -27.71 10.00 21.23
C CYS A 9 -27.46 11.20 20.31
N SER A 10 -27.72 12.42 20.83
CA SER A 10 -27.44 13.66 20.11
C SER A 10 -26.00 14.07 20.40
N LEU A 11 -25.05 13.70 19.52
CA LEU A 11 -23.70 14.23 19.54
C LEU A 11 -23.67 15.54 18.73
N THR A 12 -23.69 16.66 19.42
CA THR A 12 -23.38 17.97 18.83
C THR A 12 -21.86 18.09 18.71
N LEU A 13 -21.33 17.70 17.57
CA LEU A 13 -19.92 17.93 17.23
C LEU A 13 -19.80 19.34 16.64
N THR A 14 -19.30 20.28 17.43
CA THR A 14 -18.86 21.59 16.95
C THR A 14 -17.54 21.38 16.18
N LEU A 15 -17.65 21.17 14.87
CA LEU A 15 -16.51 21.03 13.96
C LEU A 15 -15.88 22.42 13.73
N HIS A 16 -14.70 22.63 14.29
CA HIS A 16 -13.81 23.70 13.84
C HIS A 16 -13.19 23.24 12.51
N PRO A 17 -13.37 23.96 11.40
CA PRO A 17 -13.04 23.45 10.06
C PRO A 17 -11.54 23.44 9.70
N MET A 18 -10.64 23.76 10.63
CA MET A 18 -9.21 23.91 10.30
C MET A 18 -8.27 22.81 10.82
N ALA A 19 -8.76 21.79 11.52
CA ALA A 19 -7.87 20.79 12.15
C ALA A 19 -7.89 19.41 11.50
N LEU A 20 -8.71 19.14 10.48
CA LEU A 20 -8.88 17.81 9.89
C LEU A 20 -8.14 17.60 8.55
N PHE A 21 -7.45 18.63 8.03
CA PHE A 21 -6.87 18.56 6.68
C PHE A 21 -5.34 18.43 6.64
N ALA A 22 -4.68 18.22 7.77
CA ALA A 22 -3.23 18.20 7.82
C ALA A 22 -2.57 16.85 7.45
N ASN A 23 -3.34 15.80 7.18
CA ASN A 23 -2.77 14.45 6.94
C ASN A 23 -3.46 13.65 5.83
N LEU A 24 -4.12 14.31 4.89
CA LEU A 24 -4.68 13.67 3.70
C LEU A 24 -3.85 14.10 2.48
N GLY A 25 -2.76 13.35 2.23
CA GLY A 25 -1.99 13.50 0.99
C GLY A 25 -2.89 13.31 -0.23
N ALA A 26 -2.76 14.24 -1.18
CA ALA A 26 -3.28 14.21 -2.56
C ALA A 26 -4.69 13.62 -2.78
N TRP A 27 -5.71 14.18 -2.10
CA TRP A 27 -7.11 13.93 -2.47
C TRP A 27 -7.49 14.84 -3.64
N ASP A 28 -7.90 14.24 -4.73
CA ASP A 28 -8.51 14.97 -5.83
C ASP A 28 -9.82 15.65 -5.34
N LYS A 29 -9.79 16.96 -5.24
CA LYS A 29 -10.90 17.80 -4.80
C LYS A 29 -12.08 17.83 -5.79
N SER A 30 -11.95 17.22 -6.96
CA SER A 30 -12.96 17.25 -8.03
C SER A 30 -14.14 16.30 -7.80
N SER A 31 -14.07 15.40 -6.82
CA SER A 31 -15.09 14.36 -6.60
C SER A 31 -15.98 14.56 -5.37
N VAL A 32 -15.89 15.69 -4.65
CA VAL A 32 -16.83 15.98 -3.56
C VAL A 32 -18.10 16.57 -4.13
N LYS A 33 -19.04 15.74 -4.56
CA LYS A 33 -20.41 16.19 -4.79
C LYS A 33 -21.14 16.25 -3.46
N LEU A 34 -21.38 17.45 -2.96
CA LEU A 34 -22.31 17.72 -1.85
C LEU A 34 -23.74 17.48 -2.35
N GLY A 35 -24.24 16.27 -2.15
CA GLY A 35 -25.66 15.98 -2.31
C GLY A 35 -26.43 16.52 -1.13
N THR A 36 -27.44 17.36 -1.36
CA THR A 36 -28.42 17.83 -0.38
C THR A 36 -29.39 16.69 -0.06
N GLY A 37 -29.07 15.83 0.90
CA GLY A 37 -29.98 14.76 1.34
C GLY A 37 -29.29 13.61 2.03
N LYS A 38 -29.46 13.55 3.27
CA LYS A 38 -29.42 12.51 4.34
C LYS A 38 -28.37 11.38 4.37
N ASP A 39 -27.64 11.05 3.29
CA ASP A 39 -26.67 9.96 3.33
C ASP A 39 -25.34 10.43 2.72
N ILE A 40 -24.38 10.80 3.57
CA ILE A 40 -23.00 10.99 3.14
C ILE A 40 -22.40 9.58 3.00
N ILE A 41 -22.54 8.99 1.82
CA ILE A 41 -21.76 7.80 1.46
C ILE A 41 -20.35 8.29 1.17
N MET A 42 -19.45 8.20 2.14
CA MET A 42 -18.03 8.33 1.89
C MET A 42 -17.57 7.06 1.15
N THR A 43 -17.69 7.06 -0.16
CA THR A 43 -16.98 6.08 -0.97
C THR A 43 -15.50 6.44 -0.89
N ALA A 44 -14.73 5.67 -0.17
CA ALA A 44 -13.29 5.74 -0.26
C ALA A 44 -12.91 5.36 -1.70
N THR A 45 -12.71 6.35 -2.54
CA THR A 45 -12.22 6.12 -3.91
C THR A 45 -10.79 5.63 -3.80
N ARG A 46 -10.56 4.43 -4.30
CA ARG A 46 -9.22 3.86 -4.42
C ARG A 46 -8.35 4.82 -5.24
N PRO A 47 -7.09 5.06 -4.85
CA PRO A 47 -6.19 5.91 -5.64
C PRO A 47 -6.04 5.36 -7.05
N PRO A 48 -5.86 6.24 -8.07
CA PRO A 48 -5.82 5.84 -9.47
C PRO A 48 -4.78 4.77 -9.79
N GLY A 49 -3.66 4.76 -9.09
CA GLY A 49 -2.58 3.79 -9.25
C GLY A 49 -2.78 2.48 -8.49
N GLY A 50 -3.68 2.43 -7.51
CA GLY A 50 -3.85 1.27 -6.64
C GLY A 50 -3.14 1.39 -5.30
N SER A 51 -3.07 0.27 -4.56
CA SER A 51 -2.52 0.19 -3.22
C SER A 51 -1.34 -0.78 -3.13
N VAL A 52 -0.29 -0.42 -2.41
CA VAL A 52 0.95 -1.17 -2.31
C VAL A 52 1.23 -1.58 -0.87
N PHE A 53 1.61 -2.84 -0.70
CA PHE A 53 2.18 -3.35 0.55
C PHE A 53 3.71 -3.28 0.45
N LEU A 54 4.36 -2.55 1.37
CA LEU A 54 5.79 -2.30 1.36
C LEU A 54 6.48 -3.02 2.52
N VAL A 55 7.50 -3.84 2.23
CA VAL A 55 8.32 -4.51 3.24
C VAL A 55 9.78 -4.10 3.06
N GLU A 56 10.33 -3.40 4.07
CA GLU A 56 11.66 -2.83 4.07
C GLU A 56 12.07 -2.51 5.52
N ASP A 57 13.19 -3.00 6.01
CA ASP A 57 13.63 -2.78 7.39
C ASP A 57 14.33 -1.42 7.57
N GLU A 58 15.01 -0.92 6.55
CA GLU A 58 15.64 0.40 6.62
C GLU A 58 14.59 1.52 6.51
N VAL A 59 14.32 2.19 7.62
CA VAL A 59 13.28 3.23 7.73
C VAL A 59 13.43 4.31 6.66
N MET A 60 14.66 4.76 6.38
CA MET A 60 14.92 5.81 5.39
C MET A 60 14.61 5.35 3.97
N ILE A 61 14.94 4.10 3.64
CA ILE A 61 14.62 3.51 2.33
C ILE A 61 13.11 3.33 2.20
N ARG A 62 12.45 2.81 3.25
CA ARG A 62 11.00 2.63 3.27
C ARG A 62 10.26 3.94 3.03
N MET A 63 10.65 5.03 3.73
CA MET A 63 10.08 6.37 3.52
C MET A 63 10.29 6.86 2.08
N MET A 64 11.51 6.73 1.56
CA MET A 64 11.83 7.13 0.18
C MET A 64 10.97 6.37 -0.85
N VAL A 65 10.78 5.07 -0.66
CA VAL A 65 9.93 4.26 -1.56
C VAL A 65 8.46 4.66 -1.43
N ALA A 66 7.99 4.95 -0.21
CA ALA A 66 6.63 5.43 0.00
C ALA A 66 6.38 6.77 -0.71
N ASP A 67 7.30 7.72 -0.62
CA ASP A 67 7.23 9.00 -1.33
C ASP A 67 7.22 8.81 -2.86
N MET A 68 8.07 7.91 -3.39
CA MET A 68 8.08 7.56 -4.82
C MET A 68 6.74 6.95 -5.28
N LEU A 69 6.14 6.08 -4.47
CA LEU A 69 4.84 5.49 -4.76
C LEU A 69 3.74 6.54 -4.80
N GLU A 70 3.74 7.48 -3.85
CA GLU A 70 2.79 8.60 -3.84
C GLU A 70 2.94 9.49 -5.08
N GLU A 71 4.17 9.81 -5.50
CA GLU A 71 4.45 10.56 -6.72
C GLU A 71 3.93 9.84 -7.98
N LEU A 72 3.98 8.52 -8.01
CA LEU A 72 3.43 7.68 -9.08
C LEU A 72 1.90 7.48 -8.98
N GLY A 73 1.24 8.04 -7.97
CA GLY A 73 -0.21 7.95 -7.77
C GLY A 73 -0.69 6.68 -7.07
N TYR A 74 0.23 5.92 -6.45
CA TYR A 74 -0.10 4.77 -5.60
C TYR A 74 -0.25 5.19 -4.15
N SER A 75 -0.99 4.42 -3.37
CA SER A 75 -1.03 4.57 -1.91
C SER A 75 -0.34 3.40 -1.22
N VAL A 76 0.27 3.63 -0.09
CA VAL A 76 0.80 2.57 0.75
C VAL A 76 -0.32 2.05 1.65
N ALA A 77 -0.73 0.79 1.41
CA ALA A 77 -1.79 0.12 2.18
C ALA A 77 -1.30 -0.36 3.55
N ALA A 78 -0.05 -0.80 3.59
CA ALA A 78 0.63 -1.21 4.82
C ALA A 78 2.15 -1.20 4.62
N GLU A 79 2.86 -1.02 5.72
CA GLU A 79 4.32 -1.09 5.79
C GLU A 79 4.75 -2.10 6.85
N ALA A 80 5.85 -2.79 6.60
CA ALA A 80 6.48 -3.67 7.58
C ALA A 80 8.00 -3.52 7.56
N GLY A 81 8.60 -3.47 8.73
CA GLY A 81 10.06 -3.47 8.92
C GLY A 81 10.59 -4.79 9.46
N GLU A 82 9.72 -5.78 9.68
CA GLU A 82 10.08 -7.11 10.22
C GLU A 82 9.27 -8.22 9.56
N ILE A 83 9.87 -9.41 9.41
CA ILE A 83 9.24 -10.57 8.77
C ILE A 83 7.92 -10.98 9.46
N ASN A 84 7.89 -11.04 10.80
CA ASN A 84 6.68 -11.45 11.52
C ASN A 84 5.54 -10.45 11.36
N GLU A 85 5.84 -9.17 11.28
CA GLU A 85 4.86 -8.12 10.97
C GLU A 85 4.38 -8.25 9.52
N ALA A 86 5.32 -8.42 8.59
CA ALA A 86 5.01 -8.61 7.17
C ALA A 86 4.10 -9.82 6.93
N ILE A 87 4.33 -10.95 7.61
CA ILE A 87 3.46 -12.13 7.55
C ILE A 87 2.03 -11.80 8.00
N ARG A 88 1.86 -11.11 9.13
CA ARG A 88 0.53 -10.73 9.63
C ARG A 88 -0.20 -9.79 8.67
N LEU A 89 0.51 -8.77 8.19
CA LEU A 89 -0.06 -7.80 7.26
C LEU A 89 -0.36 -8.42 5.88
N ALA A 90 0.50 -9.30 5.37
CA ALA A 90 0.25 -10.03 4.14
C ALA A 90 -1.03 -10.89 4.18
N GLN A 91 -1.45 -11.34 5.37
CA GLN A 91 -2.67 -12.13 5.56
C GLN A 91 -3.92 -11.27 5.72
N SER A 92 -3.81 -10.09 6.34
CA SER A 92 -4.97 -9.30 6.79
C SER A 92 -5.22 -8.04 5.97
N THR A 93 -4.25 -7.56 5.20
CA THR A 93 -4.37 -6.31 4.44
C THR A 93 -4.76 -6.59 2.98
N GLU A 94 -5.63 -5.76 2.44
CA GLU A 94 -5.90 -5.72 1.00
C GLU A 94 -4.94 -4.75 0.32
N PHE A 95 -4.31 -5.22 -0.75
CA PHE A 95 -3.39 -4.45 -1.58
C PHE A 95 -3.40 -5.00 -3.01
N ASP A 96 -2.88 -4.23 -3.95
CA ASP A 96 -2.82 -4.59 -5.37
C ASP A 96 -1.49 -5.15 -5.77
N LEU A 97 -0.42 -4.65 -5.16
CA LEU A 97 0.96 -4.98 -5.42
C LEU A 97 1.72 -5.02 -4.11
N ALA A 98 2.75 -5.87 -4.01
CA ALA A 98 3.71 -5.78 -2.92
C ALA A 98 5.12 -5.45 -3.45
N ILE A 99 5.88 -4.68 -2.66
CA ILE A 99 7.31 -4.45 -2.86
C ILE A 99 8.04 -5.02 -1.65
N LEU A 100 8.93 -5.96 -1.90
CA LEU A 100 9.52 -6.81 -0.88
C LEU A 100 11.05 -6.68 -0.91
N ASP A 101 11.65 -6.14 0.15
CA ASP A 101 13.09 -6.33 0.32
C ASP A 101 13.40 -7.82 0.52
N VAL A 102 14.42 -8.29 -0.17
CA VAL A 102 14.85 -9.71 -0.11
C VAL A 102 15.39 -10.08 1.25
N ASN A 103 16.03 -9.13 1.95
CA ASN A 103 16.67 -9.36 3.24
C ASN A 103 16.19 -8.35 4.28
N VAL A 104 15.31 -8.77 5.14
CA VAL A 104 14.73 -7.94 6.20
C VAL A 104 15.36 -8.32 7.55
N ASN A 105 16.23 -7.47 8.09
CA ASN A 105 16.97 -7.72 9.33
C ASN A 105 17.74 -9.06 9.32
N GLY A 106 18.39 -9.39 8.22
CA GLY A 106 19.16 -10.65 8.08
C GLY A 106 18.30 -11.90 7.82
N LYS A 107 16.98 -11.74 7.62
CA LYS A 107 16.05 -12.83 7.32
C LYS A 107 15.56 -12.74 5.89
N VAL A 108 15.48 -13.88 5.23
CA VAL A 108 14.98 -13.97 3.84
C VAL A 108 13.47 -13.79 3.79
N ILE A 109 12.99 -13.07 2.80
CA ILE A 109 11.58 -12.68 2.61
C ILE A 109 10.68 -13.83 2.11
N SER A 110 11.21 -15.00 1.75
CA SER A 110 10.46 -16.12 1.14
C SER A 110 9.12 -16.42 1.82
N PRO A 111 9.00 -16.50 3.16
CA PRO A 111 7.71 -16.82 3.80
C PRO A 111 6.61 -15.79 3.52
N VAL A 112 6.98 -14.52 3.33
CA VAL A 112 6.04 -13.45 2.98
C VAL A 112 5.66 -13.53 1.50
N ALA A 113 6.64 -13.76 0.63
CA ALA A 113 6.43 -13.91 -0.81
C ALA A 113 5.49 -15.09 -1.13
N GLU A 114 5.67 -16.24 -0.45
CA GLU A 114 4.79 -17.41 -0.57
C GLU A 114 3.33 -17.09 -0.21
N LEU A 115 3.10 -16.36 0.89
CA LEU A 115 1.76 -15.94 1.31
C LEU A 115 1.10 -15.02 0.28
N ILE A 116 1.84 -14.05 -0.26
CA ILE A 116 1.35 -13.12 -1.27
C ILE A 116 1.05 -13.85 -2.57
N GLN A 117 1.91 -14.79 -2.96
CA GLN A 117 1.70 -15.65 -4.14
C GLN A 117 0.46 -16.53 -3.98
N ALA A 118 0.23 -17.11 -2.80
CA ALA A 118 -0.97 -17.92 -2.52
C ALA A 118 -2.27 -17.10 -2.62
N ARG A 119 -2.20 -15.78 -2.42
CA ARG A 119 -3.30 -14.83 -2.63
C ARG A 119 -3.44 -14.37 -4.09
N ASN A 120 -2.62 -14.87 -5.00
CA ASN A 120 -2.54 -14.44 -6.41
C ASN A 120 -2.33 -12.93 -6.56
N ARG A 121 -1.55 -12.33 -5.65
CA ARG A 121 -1.20 -10.91 -5.74
C ARG A 121 0.18 -10.76 -6.39
N PRO A 122 0.34 -9.79 -7.30
CA PRO A 122 1.65 -9.49 -7.88
C PRO A 122 2.58 -8.90 -6.83
N PHE A 123 3.87 -9.16 -6.98
CA PHE A 123 4.90 -8.56 -6.14
C PHE A 123 6.21 -8.37 -6.90
N ILE A 124 7.01 -7.43 -6.43
CA ILE A 124 8.33 -7.07 -6.93
C ILE A 124 9.33 -7.26 -5.80
N PHE A 125 10.46 -7.88 -6.09
CA PHE A 125 11.59 -7.89 -5.16
C PHE A 125 12.42 -6.61 -5.31
N ALA A 126 12.86 -6.04 -4.18
CA ALA A 126 13.92 -5.03 -4.11
C ALA A 126 15.15 -5.65 -3.44
N THR A 127 16.33 -5.42 -4.00
CA THR A 127 17.56 -6.05 -3.49
C THR A 127 18.80 -5.21 -3.78
N GLY A 128 19.75 -5.20 -2.84
CA GLY A 128 21.06 -4.58 -3.05
C GLY A 128 21.99 -5.36 -3.99
N TYR A 129 21.66 -6.62 -4.29
CA TYR A 129 22.54 -7.54 -5.02
C TYR A 129 21.99 -7.94 -6.41
N GLY A 130 20.96 -7.24 -6.91
CA GLY A 130 20.32 -7.58 -8.18
C GLY A 130 19.67 -8.98 -8.15
N SER A 131 19.49 -9.59 -9.32
CA SER A 131 18.86 -10.92 -9.43
C SER A 131 19.64 -12.04 -8.74
N SER A 132 20.95 -11.88 -8.53
CA SER A 132 21.77 -12.84 -7.80
C SER A 132 21.46 -12.89 -6.30
N GLY A 133 20.82 -11.85 -5.76
CA GLY A 133 20.38 -11.80 -4.36
C GLY A 133 19.05 -12.47 -4.11
N LEU A 134 18.30 -12.87 -5.15
CA LEU A 134 17.01 -13.52 -5.00
C LEU A 134 17.13 -14.95 -4.44
N PRO A 135 16.16 -15.38 -3.63
CA PRO A 135 16.01 -16.79 -3.28
C PRO A 135 15.91 -17.66 -4.54
N GLU A 136 16.40 -18.91 -4.45
CA GLU A 136 16.54 -19.79 -5.60
C GLU A 136 15.21 -20.01 -6.33
N GLU A 137 14.13 -20.16 -5.60
CA GLU A 137 12.76 -20.33 -6.11
C GLU A 137 12.22 -19.12 -6.86
N TYR A 138 12.87 -17.95 -6.75
CA TYR A 138 12.45 -16.69 -7.37
C TYR A 138 13.49 -16.10 -8.34
N ARG A 139 14.53 -16.85 -8.72
CA ARG A 139 15.64 -16.34 -9.55
C ARG A 139 15.21 -15.83 -10.92
N ASP A 140 14.14 -16.39 -11.45
CA ASP A 140 13.61 -15.97 -12.76
C ASP A 140 12.65 -14.76 -12.67
N ARG A 141 12.41 -14.25 -11.46
CA ARG A 141 11.56 -13.07 -11.30
C ARG A 141 12.35 -11.78 -11.48
N PRO A 142 11.72 -10.76 -12.06
CA PRO A 142 12.33 -9.45 -12.13
C PRO A 142 12.55 -8.87 -10.73
N ALA A 143 13.74 -8.29 -10.51
CA ALA A 143 14.11 -7.65 -9.26
C ALA A 143 14.55 -6.21 -9.50
N LEU A 144 14.09 -5.33 -8.63
CA LEU A 144 14.49 -3.93 -8.57
C LEU A 144 15.80 -3.82 -7.80
N GLN A 145 16.88 -3.43 -8.48
CA GLN A 145 18.18 -3.30 -7.83
C GLN A 145 18.30 -1.95 -7.11
N LYS A 146 18.60 -1.98 -5.83
CA LYS A 146 18.89 -0.80 -5.01
C LYS A 146 20.31 -0.26 -5.28
N PRO A 147 20.53 1.06 -5.33
CA PRO A 147 19.52 2.12 -5.33
C PRO A 147 18.83 2.26 -6.69
N PHE A 148 17.53 2.52 -6.70
CA PHE A 148 16.73 2.68 -7.92
C PHE A 148 16.13 4.09 -8.03
N GLN A 149 15.77 4.45 -9.25
CA GLN A 149 15.13 5.72 -9.57
C GLN A 149 13.62 5.54 -9.78
N LEU A 150 12.88 6.65 -9.71
CA LEU A 150 11.43 6.68 -9.87
C LEU A 150 10.95 5.99 -11.15
N GLU A 151 11.63 6.27 -12.28
CA GLU A 151 11.27 5.70 -13.58
C GLU A 151 11.48 4.19 -13.64
N THR A 152 12.48 3.69 -12.91
CA THR A 152 12.75 2.24 -12.84
C THR A 152 11.68 1.55 -12.01
N LEU A 153 11.29 2.17 -10.89
CA LEU A 153 10.19 1.69 -10.05
C LEU A 153 8.88 1.67 -10.85
N ALA A 154 8.55 2.75 -11.56
CA ALA A 154 7.34 2.83 -12.38
C ALA A 154 7.26 1.71 -13.42
N LYS A 155 8.32 1.50 -14.21
CA LYS A 155 8.39 0.43 -15.22
C LYS A 155 8.22 -0.97 -14.61
N MET A 156 8.79 -1.18 -13.42
CA MET A 156 8.70 -2.46 -12.74
C MET A 156 7.28 -2.72 -12.24
N ILE A 157 6.61 -1.70 -11.72
CA ILE A 157 5.20 -1.76 -11.31
C ILE A 157 4.31 -2.08 -12.50
N ASP A 158 4.47 -1.37 -13.61
CA ASP A 158 3.71 -1.61 -14.85
C ASP A 158 3.87 -3.05 -15.34
N THR A 159 5.12 -3.55 -15.31
CA THR A 159 5.41 -4.94 -15.67
C THR A 159 4.72 -5.93 -14.73
N ALA A 160 4.77 -5.69 -13.43
CA ALA A 160 4.17 -6.59 -12.43
C ALA A 160 2.65 -6.61 -12.47
N LEU A 161 2.02 -5.48 -12.78
CA LEU A 161 0.57 -5.35 -12.92
C LEU A 161 0.04 -5.79 -14.29
N GLY A 162 0.94 -6.18 -15.22
CA GLY A 162 0.57 -6.57 -16.58
C GLY A 162 0.11 -5.40 -17.45
N SER A 163 0.41 -4.17 -17.05
CA SER A 163 0.16 -2.99 -17.87
C SER A 163 1.22 -2.96 -18.98
N THR A 164 0.79 -3.11 -20.23
CA THR A 164 1.69 -2.93 -21.37
C THR A 164 2.07 -1.46 -21.41
N PRO A 165 3.37 -1.11 -21.44
CA PRO A 165 3.75 0.29 -21.58
C PRO A 165 3.22 0.82 -22.91
N VAL A 166 2.49 1.92 -22.84
CA VAL A 166 1.97 2.69 -24.01
C VAL A 166 3.11 3.43 -24.66
#